data_59bbd4f2e6fe8b5f41f96404ede42943
#
_entry.id   59bbd4f2e6fe8b5f41f96404ede42943
#
_cell.length_a   1.000
_cell.length_b   1.000
_cell.length_c   1.000
_cell.angle_alpha   90.00
_cell.angle_beta   90.00
_cell.angle_gamma   90.00
#
_symmetry.space_group_name_H-M   'P 1'
#
loop_
_entity.id
_entity.type
_entity.pdbx_description
1 polymer ?
#
loop_
_entity_poly.entity_id
_entity_poly.type
_entity_poly.pdbx_seq_one_letter_code
_entity_poly.pdbx_strand_id
1 'polypeptide(L)'
;NKLKEQTKVAFILNVDDAEVAKEAVAALAGLNPVVVGATKDNYEAMLDVVKADNLALGLKAANLDEMYDLVGTVQKAGYKELILDVTGESIKDTFVNAVQVRRTALKEQDRTFGYPSIVFANKLANKDDMMEVALSSVFTVKYGSIIVIDDIDYAKALPLYALRENLFTDPQKPMRVETKIYPINNPDENSPVLVTVDFALTYFVVTGELERSKVPCWLVIPDAGGYSVLTSWAAGKFGGSVIGNFVKECGIAEKTKNRDLIIPGKVAVIQSDVQDNLPDWNVIVGTMEAMELPKFLKEYMESKSVSATV
;
A
#
# COMPACT_ATOMS: atom_id res chain seq x y z
N ASN A 1 -27.73 21.46 11.05
CA ASN A 1 -28.35 21.80 9.75
C ASN A 1 -27.44 22.63 8.84
N LYS A 2 -26.79 23.74 9.32
CA LYS A 2 -25.94 24.58 8.46
C LYS A 2 -24.79 23.81 7.78
N LEU A 3 -24.11 22.90 8.49
CA LEU A 3 -23.01 22.10 7.92
C LEU A 3 -23.52 21.07 6.88
N LYS A 4 -24.69 20.47 7.11
CA LYS A 4 -25.29 19.50 6.21
C LYS A 4 -25.50 20.05 4.78
N GLU A 5 -25.83 21.32 4.67
CA GLU A 5 -26.09 22.01 3.40
C GLU A 5 -24.82 22.47 2.68
N GLN A 6 -23.72 22.60 3.44
CA GLN A 6 -22.48 23.19 2.96
C GLN A 6 -21.39 22.17 2.59
N THR A 7 -21.54 20.90 3.00
CA THR A 7 -20.50 19.90 2.79
C THR A 7 -21.07 18.53 2.45
N LYS A 8 -20.29 17.75 1.69
CA LYS A 8 -20.58 16.35 1.33
C LYS A 8 -19.72 15.34 2.11
N VAL A 9 -19.07 15.78 3.18
CA VAL A 9 -18.21 14.90 4.00
C VAL A 9 -19.03 14.00 4.92
N ALA A 10 -18.44 12.91 5.40
CA ALA A 10 -19.02 12.06 6.42
C ALA A 10 -19.03 12.79 7.78
N PHE A 11 -20.06 12.55 8.58
CA PHE A 11 -20.20 13.13 9.90
C PHE A 11 -19.86 12.11 10.99
N ILE A 12 -19.12 12.53 12.00
CA ILE A 12 -18.89 11.78 13.23
C ILE A 12 -19.48 12.60 14.38
N LEU A 13 -20.47 12.03 15.05
CA LEU A 13 -21.12 12.59 16.22
C LEU A 13 -20.42 12.07 17.49
N ASN A 14 -19.64 12.91 18.14
CA ASN A 14 -18.99 12.57 19.40
C ASN A 14 -19.90 13.02 20.55
N VAL A 15 -20.72 12.11 21.06
CA VAL A 15 -21.78 12.39 22.05
C VAL A 15 -22.00 11.16 22.94
N ASP A 16 -22.14 11.37 24.23
CA ASP A 16 -22.35 10.33 25.25
C ASP A 16 -23.79 10.30 25.82
N ASP A 17 -24.62 11.26 25.46
CA ASP A 17 -26.05 11.31 25.80
C ASP A 17 -26.87 10.77 24.61
N ALA A 18 -27.69 9.74 24.88
CA ALA A 18 -28.46 9.04 23.86
C ALA A 18 -29.59 9.90 23.26
N GLU A 19 -30.22 10.80 24.03
CA GLU A 19 -31.27 11.67 23.50
C GLU A 19 -30.67 12.73 22.57
N VAL A 20 -29.53 13.30 22.94
CA VAL A 20 -28.77 14.23 22.08
C VAL A 20 -28.28 13.51 20.82
N ALA A 21 -27.79 12.27 20.95
CA ALA A 21 -27.39 11.45 19.81
C ALA A 21 -28.54 11.22 18.85
N LYS A 22 -29.72 10.88 19.35
CA LYS A 22 -30.94 10.64 18.59
C LYS A 22 -31.38 11.89 17.80
N GLU A 23 -31.38 13.05 18.45
CA GLU A 23 -31.70 14.32 17.76
C GLU A 23 -30.68 14.63 16.66
N ALA A 24 -29.39 14.43 16.94
CA ALA A 24 -28.32 14.70 15.97
C ALA A 24 -28.38 13.73 14.76
N VAL A 25 -28.64 12.44 15.00
CA VAL A 25 -28.85 11.45 13.94
C VAL A 25 -30.06 11.81 13.08
N ALA A 26 -31.18 12.17 13.70
CA ALA A 26 -32.37 12.60 12.97
C ALA A 26 -32.11 13.84 12.10
N ALA A 27 -31.32 14.80 12.58
CA ALA A 27 -30.90 15.96 11.81
C ALA A 27 -30.01 15.62 10.59
N LEU A 28 -29.30 14.49 10.65
CA LEU A 28 -28.40 13.98 9.60
C LEU A 28 -29.01 12.80 8.83
N ALA A 29 -30.32 12.63 8.84
CA ALA A 29 -31.00 11.53 8.14
C ALA A 29 -30.55 11.43 6.68
N GLY A 30 -30.21 10.21 6.25
CA GLY A 30 -29.72 9.90 4.91
C GLY A 30 -28.22 10.17 4.67
N LEU A 31 -27.46 10.65 5.68
CA LEU A 31 -26.02 10.87 5.56
C LEU A 31 -25.16 9.82 6.29
N ASN A 32 -25.81 8.85 6.95
CA ASN A 32 -25.17 7.74 7.67
C ASN A 32 -24.02 8.19 8.60
N PRO A 33 -24.28 9.05 9.60
CA PRO A 33 -23.24 9.52 10.51
C PRO A 33 -22.71 8.37 11.38
N VAL A 34 -21.45 8.48 11.78
CA VAL A 34 -20.88 7.63 12.84
C VAL A 34 -21.25 8.25 14.20
N VAL A 35 -21.68 7.44 15.17
CA VAL A 35 -21.96 7.89 16.52
C VAL A 35 -20.90 7.34 17.47
N VAL A 36 -20.17 8.20 18.17
CA VAL A 36 -19.08 7.82 19.09
C VAL A 36 -19.39 8.32 20.49
N GLY A 37 -19.16 7.48 21.49
CA GLY A 37 -19.36 7.84 22.91
C GLY A 37 -20.16 6.79 23.70
N ALA A 38 -20.42 5.62 23.12
CA ALA A 38 -21.06 4.54 23.84
C ALA A 38 -20.10 3.91 24.85
N THR A 39 -20.51 3.79 26.09
CA THR A 39 -19.79 3.22 27.22
C THR A 39 -20.58 2.05 27.83
N LYS A 40 -20.01 1.35 28.82
CA LYS A 40 -20.73 0.31 29.53
C LYS A 40 -22.03 0.80 30.22
N ASP A 41 -22.12 2.10 30.51
CA ASP A 41 -23.24 2.67 31.26
C ASP A 41 -24.38 3.15 30.34
N ASN A 42 -24.12 3.44 29.07
CA ASN A 42 -25.11 3.99 28.13
C ASN A 42 -25.27 3.19 26.83
N TYR A 43 -24.52 2.10 26.62
CA TYR A 43 -24.49 1.38 25.34
C TYR A 43 -25.86 0.88 24.87
N GLU A 44 -26.76 0.49 25.76
CA GLU A 44 -28.10 0.02 25.41
C GLU A 44 -28.92 1.13 24.73
N ALA A 45 -28.97 2.31 25.38
CA ALA A 45 -29.66 3.47 24.83
C ALA A 45 -29.00 3.95 23.50
N MET A 46 -27.66 3.92 23.44
CA MET A 46 -26.94 4.28 22.22
C MET A 46 -27.14 3.28 21.07
N LEU A 47 -27.30 1.98 21.38
CA LEU A 47 -27.65 0.96 20.41
C LEU A 47 -29.03 1.23 19.78
N ASP A 48 -30.01 1.65 20.59
CA ASP A 48 -31.35 1.96 20.07
C ASP A 48 -31.33 3.14 19.09
N VAL A 49 -30.40 4.08 19.28
CA VAL A 49 -30.21 5.20 18.34
C VAL A 49 -29.66 4.74 16.97
N VAL A 50 -28.72 3.79 16.96
CA VAL A 50 -27.97 3.42 15.73
C VAL A 50 -28.58 2.25 14.98
N LYS A 51 -29.34 1.37 15.65
CA LYS A 51 -29.88 0.14 15.06
C LYS A 51 -30.81 0.36 13.88
N ALA A 52 -31.65 1.38 13.94
CA ALA A 52 -32.69 1.61 12.91
C ALA A 52 -32.08 1.85 11.51
N ASP A 53 -30.96 2.59 11.45
CA ASP A 53 -30.28 2.96 10.22
C ASP A 53 -28.96 2.20 10.02
N ASN A 54 -28.67 1.21 10.90
CA ASN A 54 -27.44 0.42 10.87
C ASN A 54 -26.15 1.28 10.85
N LEU A 55 -26.09 2.31 11.71
CA LEU A 55 -25.00 3.28 11.77
C LEU A 55 -23.81 2.70 12.56
N ALA A 56 -22.59 3.13 12.23
CA ALA A 56 -21.44 2.72 13.02
C ALA A 56 -21.45 3.34 14.43
N LEU A 57 -21.26 2.48 15.46
CA LEU A 57 -21.23 2.85 16.87
C LEU A 57 -19.80 2.80 17.42
N GLY A 58 -19.29 3.94 17.88
CA GLY A 58 -17.99 4.06 18.54
C GLY A 58 -18.09 3.76 20.02
N LEU A 59 -17.39 2.71 20.46
CA LEU A 59 -17.31 2.28 21.85
C LEU A 59 -16.13 2.93 22.54
N LYS A 60 -16.32 3.38 23.77
CA LYS A 60 -15.33 3.99 24.65
C LYS A 60 -15.32 3.27 25.99
N ALA A 61 -14.12 2.98 26.51
CA ALA A 61 -13.92 2.33 27.80
C ALA A 61 -12.74 2.94 28.56
N ALA A 62 -12.68 2.69 29.85
CA ALA A 62 -11.59 3.19 30.70
C ALA A 62 -10.24 2.47 30.43
N ASN A 63 -10.31 1.21 29.97
CA ASN A 63 -9.15 0.39 29.64
C ASN A 63 -9.53 -0.70 28.63
N LEU A 64 -8.54 -1.48 28.15
CA LEU A 64 -8.77 -2.51 27.14
C LEU A 64 -9.58 -3.72 27.65
N ASP A 65 -9.51 -4.06 28.92
CA ASP A 65 -10.29 -5.17 29.47
C ASP A 65 -11.78 -4.79 29.46
N GLU A 66 -12.12 -3.58 29.95
CA GLU A 66 -13.48 -3.05 29.86
C GLU A 66 -13.96 -2.91 28.39
N MET A 67 -13.09 -2.49 27.49
CA MET A 67 -13.41 -2.43 26.06
C MET A 67 -13.74 -3.81 25.50
N TYR A 68 -12.95 -4.81 25.87
CA TYR A 68 -13.15 -6.19 25.44
C TYR A 68 -14.53 -6.73 25.88
N ASP A 69 -14.86 -6.53 27.15
CA ASP A 69 -16.15 -6.94 27.72
C ASP A 69 -17.32 -6.19 27.07
N LEU A 70 -17.17 -4.88 26.85
CA LEU A 70 -18.19 -4.05 26.21
C LEU A 70 -18.44 -4.49 24.77
N VAL A 71 -17.39 -4.73 23.99
CA VAL A 71 -17.52 -5.25 22.61
C VAL A 71 -18.24 -6.61 22.62
N GLY A 72 -17.84 -7.53 23.52
CA GLY A 72 -18.47 -8.83 23.65
C GLY A 72 -19.96 -8.73 24.01
N THR A 73 -20.32 -7.77 24.85
CA THR A 73 -21.72 -7.50 25.24
C THR A 73 -22.54 -6.99 24.08
N VAL A 74 -22.03 -6.00 23.33
CA VAL A 74 -22.69 -5.43 22.16
C VAL A 74 -22.83 -6.45 21.03
N GLN A 75 -21.81 -7.31 20.81
CA GLN A 75 -21.89 -8.41 19.85
C GLN A 75 -22.96 -9.45 20.22
N LYS A 76 -23.11 -9.78 21.51
CA LYS A 76 -24.17 -10.67 21.99
C LYS A 76 -25.56 -10.05 21.81
N ALA A 77 -25.67 -8.72 21.86
CA ALA A 77 -26.90 -8.00 21.50
C ALA A 77 -27.17 -7.96 19.97
N GLY A 78 -26.33 -8.63 19.17
CA GLY A 78 -26.48 -8.79 17.72
C GLY A 78 -25.96 -7.63 16.88
N TYR A 79 -25.20 -6.68 17.45
CA TYR A 79 -24.71 -5.51 16.73
C TYR A 79 -23.19 -5.64 16.41
N LYS A 80 -22.82 -5.31 15.16
CA LYS A 80 -21.44 -5.52 14.66
C LYS A 80 -20.83 -4.32 13.93
N GLU A 81 -21.59 -3.25 13.70
CA GLU A 81 -21.06 -2.04 13.07
C GLU A 81 -20.37 -1.17 14.13
N LEU A 82 -19.15 -1.57 14.53
CA LEU A 82 -18.44 -0.98 15.65
C LEU A 82 -17.16 -0.26 15.25
N ILE A 83 -16.79 0.74 16.05
CA ILE A 83 -15.50 1.44 16.03
C ILE A 83 -15.00 1.48 17.48
N LEU A 84 -13.69 1.28 17.69
CA LEU A 84 -13.09 1.26 19.01
C LEU A 84 -12.36 2.59 19.29
N ASP A 85 -12.80 3.35 20.29
CA ASP A 85 -12.03 4.49 20.78
C ASP A 85 -10.84 3.98 21.62
N VAL A 86 -9.66 3.99 21.01
CA VAL A 86 -8.43 3.53 21.67
C VAL A 86 -7.68 4.67 22.38
N THR A 87 -8.27 5.87 22.43
CA THR A 87 -7.68 7.03 23.12
C THR A 87 -7.61 6.76 24.62
N GLY A 88 -6.40 6.73 25.15
CA GLY A 88 -6.14 6.62 26.58
C GLY A 88 -5.94 8.00 27.24
N GLU A 89 -5.58 8.00 28.52
CA GLU A 89 -5.34 9.23 29.28
C GLU A 89 -4.03 9.93 28.88
N SER A 90 -3.09 9.20 28.28
CA SER A 90 -1.81 9.71 27.82
C SER A 90 -1.49 9.25 26.39
N ILE A 91 -0.51 9.90 25.77
CA ILE A 91 0.06 9.49 24.47
C ILE A 91 0.57 8.06 24.54
N LYS A 92 1.25 7.69 25.63
CA LYS A 92 1.77 6.34 25.85
C LYS A 92 0.63 5.32 25.92
N ASP A 93 -0.40 5.59 26.68
CA ASP A 93 -1.52 4.67 26.85
C ASP A 93 -2.28 4.48 25.54
N THR A 94 -2.52 5.56 24.80
CA THR A 94 -3.13 5.51 23.48
C THR A 94 -2.31 4.67 22.49
N PHE A 95 -0.99 4.85 22.48
CA PHE A 95 -0.09 4.06 21.64
C PHE A 95 -0.13 2.57 22.02
N VAL A 96 -0.06 2.26 23.31
CA VAL A 96 -0.15 0.89 23.81
C VAL A 96 -1.49 0.27 23.42
N ASN A 97 -2.60 0.98 23.65
CA ASN A 97 -3.94 0.53 23.29
C ASN A 97 -4.05 0.20 21.79
N ALA A 98 -3.64 1.13 20.93
CA ALA A 98 -3.68 0.92 19.46
C ALA A 98 -2.88 -0.31 19.02
N VAL A 99 -1.68 -0.49 19.58
CA VAL A 99 -0.82 -1.65 19.29
C VAL A 99 -1.41 -2.94 19.82
N GLN A 100 -1.92 -2.96 21.05
CA GLN A 100 -2.49 -4.16 21.68
C GLN A 100 -3.76 -4.61 20.97
N VAL A 101 -4.70 -3.71 20.69
CA VAL A 101 -5.91 -4.00 19.91
C VAL A 101 -5.56 -4.67 18.59
N ARG A 102 -4.63 -4.08 17.85
CA ARG A 102 -4.22 -4.64 16.55
C ARG A 102 -3.48 -5.96 16.68
N ARG A 103 -2.63 -6.10 17.69
CA ARG A 103 -1.88 -7.34 17.95
C ARG A 103 -2.81 -8.48 18.31
N THR A 104 -3.76 -8.27 19.21
CA THR A 104 -4.75 -9.27 19.61
C THR A 104 -5.61 -9.70 18.42
N ALA A 105 -6.10 -8.74 17.65
CA ALA A 105 -6.88 -9.05 16.46
C ALA A 105 -6.13 -9.90 15.41
N LEU A 106 -4.82 -9.68 15.22
CA LEU A 106 -4.05 -10.35 14.16
C LEU A 106 -3.31 -11.60 14.64
N LYS A 107 -2.66 -11.56 15.81
CA LYS A 107 -1.85 -12.68 16.32
C LYS A 107 -2.69 -13.72 17.03
N GLU A 108 -3.59 -13.27 17.89
CA GLU A 108 -4.50 -14.14 18.62
C GLU A 108 -5.74 -14.50 17.80
N GLN A 109 -5.90 -13.86 16.62
CA GLN A 109 -7.07 -14.01 15.74
C GLN A 109 -8.41 -13.72 16.45
N ASP A 110 -8.36 -12.89 17.47
CA ASP A 110 -9.54 -12.52 18.26
C ASP A 110 -10.29 -11.38 17.59
N ARG A 111 -11.46 -11.70 17.06
CA ARG A 111 -12.31 -10.75 16.32
C ARG A 111 -12.99 -9.71 17.22
N THR A 112 -12.95 -9.86 18.54
CA THR A 112 -13.47 -8.87 19.48
C THR A 112 -12.77 -7.53 19.28
N PHE A 113 -11.46 -7.54 18.98
CA PHE A 113 -10.71 -6.34 18.60
C PHE A 113 -10.52 -6.15 17.10
N GLY A 114 -11.25 -6.89 16.29
CA GLY A 114 -11.16 -6.83 14.81
C GLY A 114 -11.90 -5.66 14.14
N TYR A 115 -12.20 -4.59 14.89
CA TYR A 115 -12.91 -3.42 14.41
C TYR A 115 -11.96 -2.25 14.10
N PRO A 116 -12.38 -1.27 13.24
CA PRO A 116 -11.65 -0.03 13.07
C PRO A 116 -11.48 0.73 14.38
N SER A 117 -10.39 1.48 14.51
CA SER A 117 -10.11 2.31 15.69
C SER A 117 -10.28 3.79 15.39
N ILE A 118 -10.69 4.56 16.41
CA ILE A 118 -10.65 6.02 16.42
C ILE A 118 -9.68 6.51 17.49
N VAL A 119 -8.92 7.56 17.16
CA VAL A 119 -7.97 8.22 18.06
C VAL A 119 -8.25 9.70 18.07
N PHE A 120 -8.49 10.28 19.25
CA PHE A 120 -8.64 11.72 19.42
C PHE A 120 -7.28 12.38 19.67
N ALA A 121 -6.51 12.60 18.60
CA ALA A 121 -5.18 13.21 18.67
C ALA A 121 -5.24 14.64 19.23
N ASN A 122 -6.30 15.39 18.93
CA ASN A 122 -6.54 16.72 19.48
C ASN A 122 -6.59 16.77 21.02
N LYS A 123 -7.19 15.77 21.66
CA LYS A 123 -7.23 15.68 23.13
C LYS A 123 -5.85 15.46 23.75
N LEU A 124 -4.97 14.74 23.03
CA LEU A 124 -3.61 14.41 23.47
C LEU A 124 -2.61 15.53 23.17
N ALA A 125 -2.86 16.30 22.13
CA ALA A 125 -1.98 17.39 21.68
C ALA A 125 -2.06 18.65 22.56
N ASN A 126 -3.04 18.74 23.43
CA ASN A 126 -3.21 19.87 24.36
C ASN A 126 -3.15 21.26 23.66
N LYS A 127 -3.82 21.37 22.49
CA LYS A 127 -3.87 22.58 21.66
C LYS A 127 -2.52 22.99 21.05
N ASP A 128 -1.58 22.07 20.93
CA ASP A 128 -0.33 22.26 20.20
C ASP A 128 -0.46 21.67 18.81
N ASP A 129 -0.49 22.53 17.79
CA ASP A 129 -0.67 22.14 16.37
C ASP A 129 0.44 21.21 15.88
N MET A 130 1.69 21.44 16.28
CA MET A 130 2.81 20.60 15.87
C MET A 130 2.74 19.24 16.53
N MET A 131 2.36 19.18 17.80
CA MET A 131 2.12 17.94 18.50
C MET A 131 0.94 17.18 17.91
N GLU A 132 -0.12 17.85 17.50
CA GLU A 132 -1.28 17.25 16.86
C GLU A 132 -0.90 16.58 15.53
N VAL A 133 -0.11 17.24 14.67
CA VAL A 133 0.41 16.68 13.42
C VAL A 133 1.35 15.50 13.69
N ALA A 134 2.23 15.62 14.70
CA ALA A 134 3.14 14.55 15.08
C ALA A 134 2.38 13.30 15.55
N LEU A 135 1.40 13.46 16.43
CA LEU A 135 0.54 12.36 16.91
C LEU A 135 -0.30 11.76 15.79
N SER A 136 -0.86 12.60 14.92
CA SER A 136 -1.60 12.13 13.74
C SER A 136 -0.73 11.29 12.82
N SER A 137 0.54 11.68 12.64
CA SER A 137 1.52 10.90 11.89
C SER A 137 1.81 9.55 12.56
N VAL A 138 2.04 9.55 13.88
CA VAL A 138 2.27 8.31 14.65
C VAL A 138 1.09 7.35 14.50
N PHE A 139 -0.13 7.81 14.69
CA PHE A 139 -1.31 6.95 14.64
C PHE A 139 -1.72 6.57 13.21
N THR A 140 -1.39 7.35 12.20
CA THR A 140 -1.49 6.92 10.80
C THR A 140 -0.62 5.69 10.53
N VAL A 141 0.60 5.66 11.06
CA VAL A 141 1.51 4.50 10.97
C VAL A 141 1.12 3.37 11.93
N LYS A 142 0.54 3.69 13.09
CA LYS A 142 0.24 2.76 14.19
C LYS A 142 -1.26 2.59 14.44
N TYR A 143 -1.94 2.15 13.37
CA TYR A 143 -3.25 1.51 13.44
C TYR A 143 -4.44 2.42 13.77
N GLY A 144 -4.30 3.73 13.71
CA GLY A 144 -5.44 4.65 13.75
C GLY A 144 -6.21 4.59 12.43
N SER A 145 -7.44 4.09 12.46
CA SER A 145 -8.29 4.09 11.26
C SER A 145 -8.95 5.45 11.03
N ILE A 146 -9.33 6.11 12.11
CA ILE A 146 -9.86 7.48 12.14
C ILE A 146 -9.02 8.27 13.15
N ILE A 147 -8.54 9.44 12.76
CA ILE A 147 -7.76 10.32 13.62
C ILE A 147 -8.49 11.65 13.71
N VAL A 148 -8.86 12.05 14.91
CA VAL A 148 -9.58 13.30 15.17
C VAL A 148 -8.58 14.39 15.51
N ILE A 149 -8.66 15.49 14.79
CA ILE A 149 -7.87 16.71 14.96
C ILE A 149 -8.79 17.92 15.12
N ASP A 150 -8.30 19.02 15.69
CA ASP A 150 -9.13 20.20 15.91
C ASP A 150 -9.46 20.93 14.62
N ASP A 151 -8.47 21.09 13.74
CA ASP A 151 -8.64 21.65 12.41
C ASP A 151 -7.62 21.10 11.43
N ILE A 152 -7.80 21.39 10.15
CA ILE A 152 -6.86 21.03 9.11
C ILE A 152 -6.68 22.18 8.13
N ASP A 153 -5.45 22.68 8.03
CA ASP A 153 -5.01 23.57 6.99
C ASP A 153 -4.04 22.87 6.03
N TYR A 154 -3.54 23.60 5.04
CA TYR A 154 -2.61 23.05 4.05
C TYR A 154 -1.27 22.61 4.68
N ALA A 155 -0.77 23.34 5.68
CA ALA A 155 0.49 23.04 6.33
C ALA A 155 0.41 21.75 7.15
N LYS A 156 -0.71 21.53 7.85
CA LYS A 156 -0.99 20.28 8.60
C LYS A 156 -1.27 19.11 7.65
N ALA A 157 -2.02 19.33 6.57
CA ALA A 157 -2.43 18.29 5.64
C ALA A 157 -1.26 17.70 4.83
N LEU A 158 -0.33 18.54 4.39
CA LEU A 158 0.75 18.14 3.50
C LEU A 158 1.62 16.99 4.06
N PRO A 159 2.18 17.06 5.28
CA PRO A 159 2.96 15.96 5.83
C PRO A 159 2.14 14.70 6.08
N LEU A 160 0.86 14.81 6.43
CA LEU A 160 -0.02 13.66 6.65
C LEU A 160 -0.32 12.92 5.34
N TYR A 161 -0.60 13.65 4.27
CA TYR A 161 -0.81 13.06 2.94
C TYR A 161 0.48 12.46 2.38
N ALA A 162 1.62 13.15 2.51
CA ALA A 162 2.91 12.62 2.08
C ALA A 162 3.26 11.32 2.83
N LEU A 163 3.02 11.26 4.14
CA LEU A 163 3.21 10.05 4.93
C LEU A 163 2.30 8.92 4.45
N ARG A 164 1.02 9.21 4.22
CA ARG A 164 0.05 8.21 3.76
C ARG A 164 0.42 7.65 2.38
N GLU A 165 0.82 8.49 1.45
CA GLU A 165 1.29 8.06 0.12
C GLU A 165 2.50 7.12 0.23
N ASN A 166 3.49 7.46 1.06
CA ASN A 166 4.67 6.61 1.28
C ASN A 166 4.30 5.24 1.87
N LEU A 167 3.34 5.17 2.81
CA LEU A 167 2.91 3.91 3.41
C LEU A 167 2.21 2.98 2.42
N PHE A 168 1.43 3.54 1.49
CA PHE A 168 0.66 2.73 0.55
C PHE A 168 1.37 2.47 -0.78
N THR A 169 2.34 3.31 -1.16
CA THR A 169 3.10 3.16 -2.41
C THR A 169 4.46 2.48 -2.24
N ASP A 170 5.05 2.51 -1.04
CA ASP A 170 6.31 1.82 -0.72
C ASP A 170 6.15 0.90 0.51
N PRO A 171 5.45 -0.22 0.39
CA PRO A 171 5.26 -1.16 1.49
C PRO A 171 6.59 -1.80 1.90
N GLN A 172 6.76 -2.10 3.20
CA GLN A 172 7.96 -2.79 3.73
C GLN A 172 8.22 -4.17 3.10
N LYS A 173 7.18 -4.80 2.56
CA LYS A 173 7.30 -5.97 1.68
C LYS A 173 6.80 -5.55 0.30
N PRO A 174 7.69 -5.19 -0.61
CA PRO A 174 7.31 -4.83 -1.96
C PRO A 174 6.52 -5.96 -2.62
N MET A 175 5.50 -5.62 -3.39
CA MET A 175 4.82 -6.59 -4.24
C MET A 175 5.81 -7.10 -5.28
N ARG A 176 5.93 -8.41 -5.37
CA ARG A 176 6.83 -9.09 -6.31
C ARG A 176 6.02 -9.84 -7.36
N VAL A 177 6.56 -9.89 -8.55
CA VAL A 177 6.08 -10.82 -9.58
C VAL A 177 6.89 -12.11 -9.53
N GLU A 178 6.36 -13.14 -10.12
CA GLU A 178 7.01 -14.44 -10.19
C GLU A 178 8.30 -14.37 -11.03
N THR A 179 9.37 -14.97 -10.53
CA THR A 179 10.66 -15.07 -11.22
C THR A 179 10.56 -16.11 -12.32
N LYS A 180 10.43 -15.68 -13.56
CA LYS A 180 10.31 -16.52 -14.74
C LYS A 180 10.53 -15.77 -16.05
N ILE A 181 10.33 -16.46 -17.17
CA ILE A 181 10.30 -15.89 -18.52
C ILE A 181 8.87 -15.46 -18.86
N TYR A 182 8.71 -14.25 -19.32
CA TYR A 182 7.46 -13.67 -19.80
C TYR A 182 7.52 -13.43 -21.32
N PRO A 183 6.67 -14.09 -22.12
CA PRO A 183 6.56 -13.79 -23.54
C PRO A 183 5.74 -12.52 -23.74
N ILE A 184 6.28 -11.58 -24.51
CA ILE A 184 5.62 -10.29 -24.85
C ILE A 184 5.44 -10.19 -26.36
N ASN A 185 4.25 -9.86 -26.82
CA ASN A 185 3.91 -9.71 -28.26
C ASN A 185 4.19 -10.97 -29.11
N ASN A 186 4.01 -12.17 -28.55
CA ASN A 186 4.21 -13.46 -29.21
C ASN A 186 5.65 -13.66 -29.78
N PRO A 187 6.68 -13.71 -28.92
CA PRO A 187 8.06 -13.83 -29.36
C PRO A 187 8.36 -15.19 -29.99
N ASP A 188 9.28 -15.18 -30.91
CA ASP A 188 9.84 -16.35 -31.60
C ASP A 188 11.31 -16.61 -31.20
N GLU A 189 11.96 -17.54 -31.89
CA GLU A 189 13.36 -17.89 -31.63
C GLU A 189 14.37 -16.80 -32.01
N ASN A 190 13.98 -15.77 -32.77
CA ASN A 190 14.84 -14.66 -33.18
C ASN A 190 14.60 -13.39 -32.38
N SER A 191 13.59 -13.41 -31.49
CA SER A 191 13.21 -12.26 -30.68
C SER A 191 14.26 -11.93 -29.62
N PRO A 192 14.52 -10.66 -29.31
CA PRO A 192 15.48 -10.25 -28.30
C PRO A 192 15.02 -10.62 -26.90
N VAL A 193 16.00 -10.76 -25.99
CA VAL A 193 15.77 -11.00 -24.58
C VAL A 193 16.06 -9.74 -23.77
N LEU A 194 15.12 -9.33 -22.96
CA LEU A 194 15.32 -8.23 -22.00
C LEU A 194 15.31 -8.80 -20.59
N VAL A 195 16.01 -8.12 -19.67
CA VAL A 195 15.98 -8.46 -18.24
C VAL A 195 15.55 -7.27 -17.41
N THR A 196 14.73 -7.50 -16.38
CA THR A 196 14.44 -6.51 -15.35
C THR A 196 14.21 -7.19 -14.00
N VAL A 197 13.86 -6.41 -12.97
CA VAL A 197 13.70 -6.90 -11.60
C VAL A 197 12.27 -7.40 -11.33
N ASP A 198 12.13 -8.19 -10.28
CA ASP A 198 10.87 -8.78 -9.84
C ASP A 198 9.97 -7.83 -9.02
N PHE A 199 10.31 -6.55 -8.89
CA PHE A 199 9.45 -5.54 -8.29
C PHE A 199 8.22 -5.28 -9.17
N ALA A 200 7.03 -5.48 -8.62
CA ALA A 200 5.78 -5.44 -9.40
C ALA A 200 5.57 -4.12 -10.15
N LEU A 201 5.86 -2.97 -9.52
CA LEU A 201 5.72 -1.67 -10.19
C LEU A 201 6.64 -1.55 -11.40
N THR A 202 7.92 -1.94 -11.26
CA THR A 202 8.88 -1.95 -12.40
C THR A 202 8.41 -2.89 -13.49
N TYR A 203 7.96 -4.09 -13.13
CA TYR A 203 7.44 -5.07 -14.08
C TYR A 203 6.26 -4.52 -14.89
N PHE A 204 5.24 -3.96 -14.23
CA PHE A 204 4.06 -3.43 -14.93
C PHE A 204 4.38 -2.24 -15.83
N VAL A 205 5.29 -1.35 -15.40
CA VAL A 205 5.73 -0.23 -16.24
C VAL A 205 6.49 -0.74 -17.46
N VAL A 206 7.45 -1.65 -17.28
CA VAL A 206 8.25 -2.21 -18.37
C VAL A 206 7.38 -3.02 -19.33
N THR A 207 6.53 -3.93 -18.84
CA THR A 207 5.67 -4.74 -19.73
C THR A 207 4.67 -3.88 -20.51
N GLY A 208 4.09 -2.85 -19.90
CA GLY A 208 3.20 -1.92 -20.60
C GLY A 208 3.89 -1.21 -21.76
N GLU A 209 5.15 -0.81 -21.61
CA GLU A 209 5.92 -0.19 -22.67
C GLU A 209 6.35 -1.22 -23.76
N LEU A 210 6.71 -2.44 -23.35
CA LEU A 210 7.04 -3.52 -24.28
C LEU A 210 5.80 -3.91 -25.11
N GLU A 211 4.64 -4.06 -24.49
CA GLU A 211 3.39 -4.34 -25.21
C GLU A 211 3.02 -3.21 -26.18
N ARG A 212 3.23 -1.95 -25.78
CA ARG A 212 3.01 -0.77 -26.64
C ARG A 212 3.95 -0.73 -27.84
N SER A 213 5.17 -1.27 -27.72
CA SER A 213 6.15 -1.31 -28.81
C SER A 213 5.67 -2.13 -30.00
N LYS A 214 4.83 -3.15 -29.77
CA LYS A 214 4.42 -4.21 -30.71
C LYS A 214 5.59 -5.09 -31.21
N VAL A 215 6.79 -4.93 -30.66
CA VAL A 215 7.95 -5.76 -30.98
C VAL A 215 7.89 -7.04 -30.17
N PRO A 216 7.95 -8.24 -30.79
CA PRO A 216 8.08 -9.51 -30.07
C PRO A 216 9.37 -9.56 -29.26
N CYS A 217 9.29 -9.90 -27.97
CA CYS A 217 10.47 -10.03 -27.12
C CYS A 217 10.22 -10.95 -25.91
N TRP A 218 11.29 -11.51 -25.39
CA TRP A 218 11.29 -12.27 -24.15
C TRP A 218 11.71 -11.37 -22.99
N LEU A 219 10.96 -11.36 -21.91
CA LEU A 219 11.34 -10.65 -20.70
C LEU A 219 11.67 -11.67 -19.61
N VAL A 220 12.91 -11.66 -19.12
CA VAL A 220 13.37 -12.54 -18.06
C VAL A 220 13.44 -11.77 -16.73
N ILE A 221 12.91 -12.38 -15.67
CA ILE A 221 12.80 -11.78 -14.34
C ILE A 221 13.50 -12.67 -13.32
N PRO A 222 14.75 -12.36 -12.93
CA PRO A 222 15.44 -13.04 -11.82
C PRO A 222 14.91 -12.58 -10.46
N ASP A 223 15.25 -13.32 -9.39
CA ASP A 223 15.03 -12.86 -8.01
C ASP A 223 15.97 -11.70 -7.69
N ALA A 224 15.44 -10.50 -7.72
CA ALA A 224 16.14 -9.27 -7.39
C ALA A 224 15.76 -8.70 -6.02
N GLY A 225 15.07 -9.49 -5.18
CA GLY A 225 14.66 -9.12 -3.83
C GLY A 225 13.41 -8.26 -3.76
N GLY A 226 12.71 -8.03 -4.87
CA GLY A 226 11.49 -7.22 -4.91
C GLY A 226 11.74 -5.70 -4.82
N TYR A 227 12.92 -5.23 -5.16
CA TYR A 227 13.26 -3.80 -5.18
C TYR A 227 13.35 -3.26 -6.60
N SER A 228 13.35 -1.93 -6.74
CA SER A 228 13.61 -1.26 -8.02
C SER A 228 15.00 -1.59 -8.56
N VAL A 229 15.23 -1.37 -9.85
CA VAL A 229 16.49 -1.71 -10.54
C VAL A 229 17.72 -1.17 -9.79
N LEU A 230 17.73 0.12 -9.44
CA LEU A 230 18.86 0.74 -8.74
C LEU A 230 19.02 0.21 -7.32
N THR A 231 17.92 0.01 -6.60
CA THR A 231 17.94 -0.52 -5.23
C THR A 231 18.43 -1.96 -5.20
N SER A 232 17.98 -2.80 -6.13
CA SER A 232 18.42 -4.19 -6.26
C SER A 232 19.91 -4.28 -6.61
N TRP A 233 20.38 -3.43 -7.51
CA TRP A 233 21.80 -3.32 -7.85
C TRP A 233 22.63 -2.89 -6.63
N ALA A 234 22.25 -1.80 -5.96
CA ALA A 234 22.93 -1.31 -4.78
C ALA A 234 22.97 -2.33 -3.62
N ALA A 235 21.93 -3.17 -3.50
CA ALA A 235 21.86 -4.27 -2.55
C ALA A 235 22.60 -5.55 -2.99
N GLY A 236 23.29 -5.54 -4.13
CA GLY A 236 23.97 -6.71 -4.70
C GLY A 236 23.06 -7.82 -5.19
N LYS A 237 21.77 -7.53 -5.40
CA LYS A 237 20.76 -8.51 -5.83
C LYS A 237 20.42 -8.46 -7.31
N PHE A 238 21.04 -7.53 -8.06
CA PHE A 238 20.85 -7.41 -9.50
C PHE A 238 22.21 -7.03 -10.13
N GLY A 239 23.00 -8.05 -10.47
CA GLY A 239 24.34 -7.93 -11.04
C GLY A 239 24.65 -9.12 -11.93
N GLY A 240 25.89 -9.19 -12.44
CA GLY A 240 26.29 -10.19 -13.42
C GLY A 240 26.05 -11.63 -13.00
N SER A 241 26.39 -12.00 -11.79
CA SER A 241 26.20 -13.36 -11.27
C SER A 241 24.72 -13.75 -11.15
N VAL A 242 23.87 -12.84 -10.65
CA VAL A 242 22.42 -13.11 -10.48
C VAL A 242 21.75 -13.25 -11.84
N ILE A 243 22.01 -12.30 -12.75
CA ILE A 243 21.44 -12.31 -14.10
C ILE A 243 21.99 -13.51 -14.88
N GLY A 244 23.29 -13.74 -14.82
CA GLY A 244 23.95 -14.83 -15.55
C GLY A 244 23.48 -16.21 -15.14
N ASN A 245 23.37 -16.49 -13.82
CA ASN A 245 22.85 -17.75 -13.32
C ASN A 245 21.39 -17.95 -13.75
N PHE A 246 20.56 -16.93 -13.58
CA PHE A 246 19.15 -17.03 -13.97
C PHE A 246 18.98 -17.31 -15.48
N VAL A 247 19.70 -16.61 -16.35
CA VAL A 247 19.65 -16.82 -17.81
C VAL A 247 20.09 -18.24 -18.20
N LYS A 248 21.08 -18.81 -17.51
CA LYS A 248 21.53 -20.20 -17.72
C LYS A 248 20.50 -21.24 -17.27
N GLU A 249 19.78 -20.96 -16.18
CA GLU A 249 18.91 -21.94 -15.53
C GLU A 249 17.44 -21.86 -15.96
N CYS A 250 16.95 -20.67 -16.38
CA CYS A 250 15.54 -20.48 -16.66
C CYS A 250 15.04 -21.10 -17.98
N GLY A 251 15.93 -21.64 -18.82
CA GLY A 251 15.57 -22.26 -20.11
C GLY A 251 15.33 -21.27 -21.25
N ILE A 252 15.73 -20.00 -21.12
CA ILE A 252 15.58 -19.03 -22.20
C ILE A 252 16.48 -19.37 -23.41
N ALA A 253 17.64 -19.97 -23.18
CA ALA A 253 18.54 -20.40 -24.22
C ALA A 253 17.95 -21.49 -25.15
N GLU A 254 16.96 -22.22 -24.69
CA GLU A 254 16.23 -23.22 -25.48
C GLU A 254 15.11 -22.58 -26.33
N LYS A 255 14.63 -21.41 -25.92
CA LYS A 255 13.50 -20.70 -26.56
C LYS A 255 13.95 -19.71 -27.63
N THR A 256 15.20 -19.24 -27.58
CA THR A 256 15.70 -18.25 -28.54
C THR A 256 17.07 -18.63 -29.10
N LYS A 257 17.25 -18.41 -30.39
CA LYS A 257 18.56 -18.44 -31.09
C LYS A 257 19.27 -17.10 -30.98
N ASN A 258 18.50 -16.04 -30.80
CA ASN A 258 19.04 -14.71 -30.55
C ASN A 258 19.74 -14.68 -29.19
N ARG A 259 21.00 -14.33 -29.18
CA ARG A 259 21.84 -14.26 -27.97
C ARG A 259 22.06 -12.82 -27.51
N ASP A 260 21.19 -11.89 -27.88
CA ASP A 260 21.23 -10.52 -27.38
C ASP A 260 20.43 -10.42 -26.08
N LEU A 261 21.10 -10.00 -25.00
CA LEU A 261 20.49 -9.71 -23.71
C LEU A 261 20.52 -8.20 -23.44
N ILE A 262 19.37 -7.58 -23.39
CA ILE A 262 19.21 -6.14 -23.14
C ILE A 262 19.02 -5.90 -21.65
N ILE A 263 19.97 -5.21 -21.02
CA ILE A 263 19.92 -4.81 -19.63
C ILE A 263 19.38 -3.38 -19.45
N PRO A 264 18.78 -3.00 -18.32
CA PRO A 264 18.31 -1.63 -18.09
C PRO A 264 19.46 -0.61 -18.12
N GLY A 265 19.29 0.49 -18.84
CA GLY A 265 20.30 1.55 -18.94
C GLY A 265 20.70 2.18 -17.61
N LYS A 266 19.78 2.17 -16.61
CA LYS A 266 20.07 2.65 -15.25
C LYS A 266 21.21 1.89 -14.54
N VAL A 267 21.50 0.68 -14.98
CA VAL A 267 22.58 -0.16 -14.46
C VAL A 267 23.60 -0.54 -15.54
N ALA A 268 23.84 0.34 -16.52
CA ALA A 268 24.83 0.14 -17.58
C ALA A 268 26.21 -0.27 -17.05
N VAL A 269 26.56 0.16 -15.85
CA VAL A 269 27.82 -0.18 -15.14
C VAL A 269 28.03 -1.69 -14.94
N ILE A 270 26.96 -2.51 -14.92
CA ILE A 270 27.11 -3.97 -14.77
C ILE A 270 27.27 -4.70 -16.12
N GLN A 271 27.32 -4.01 -17.25
CA GLN A 271 27.38 -4.65 -18.58
C GLN A 271 28.53 -5.64 -18.70
N SER A 272 29.75 -5.25 -18.32
CA SER A 272 30.94 -6.13 -18.38
C SER A 272 30.80 -7.33 -17.44
N ASP A 273 30.28 -7.09 -16.23
CA ASP A 273 30.06 -8.18 -15.24
C ASP A 273 29.01 -9.20 -15.76
N VAL A 274 27.95 -8.74 -16.38
CA VAL A 274 26.95 -9.63 -17.03
C VAL A 274 27.58 -10.36 -18.23
N GLN A 275 28.37 -9.66 -19.06
CA GLN A 275 29.05 -10.25 -20.21
C GLN A 275 30.04 -11.36 -19.81
N ASP A 276 30.81 -11.15 -18.74
CA ASP A 276 31.75 -12.15 -18.20
C ASP A 276 31.02 -13.40 -17.68
N ASN A 277 29.83 -13.23 -17.12
CA ASN A 277 29.00 -14.34 -16.67
C ASN A 277 28.23 -15.04 -17.81
N LEU A 278 28.09 -14.41 -18.97
CA LEU A 278 27.35 -14.89 -20.14
C LEU A 278 28.19 -14.75 -21.42
N PRO A 279 29.30 -15.48 -21.55
CA PRO A 279 30.22 -15.29 -22.71
C PRO A 279 29.59 -15.59 -24.07
N ASP A 280 28.57 -16.45 -24.10
CA ASP A 280 27.85 -16.82 -25.33
C ASP A 280 26.73 -15.83 -25.69
N TRP A 281 26.52 -14.81 -24.89
CA TRP A 281 25.52 -13.78 -25.12
C TRP A 281 26.20 -12.45 -25.47
N ASN A 282 25.47 -11.60 -26.18
CA ASN A 282 25.86 -10.22 -26.43
C ASN A 282 25.03 -9.30 -25.53
N VAL A 283 25.67 -8.67 -24.57
CA VAL A 283 25.00 -7.83 -23.56
C VAL A 283 24.89 -6.40 -24.07
N ILE A 284 23.67 -5.96 -24.29
CA ILE A 284 23.33 -4.64 -24.84
C ILE A 284 22.76 -3.77 -23.72
N VAL A 285 23.24 -2.54 -23.59
CA VAL A 285 22.66 -1.55 -22.69
C VAL A 285 21.43 -0.94 -23.33
N GLY A 286 20.27 -1.10 -22.71
CA GLY A 286 19.01 -0.52 -23.13
C GLY A 286 18.84 0.93 -22.66
N THR A 287 17.58 1.38 -22.60
CA THR A 287 17.23 2.76 -22.28
C THR A 287 17.31 3.04 -20.78
N MET A 288 17.50 4.33 -20.43
CA MET A 288 17.45 4.81 -19.04
C MET A 288 16.02 4.79 -18.49
N GLU A 289 15.04 5.14 -19.32
CA GLU A 289 13.64 5.20 -18.97
C GLU A 289 12.81 4.20 -19.77
N ALA A 290 11.85 3.55 -19.10
CA ALA A 290 11.03 2.53 -19.74
C ALA A 290 10.19 3.07 -20.92
N MET A 291 9.76 4.32 -20.87
CA MET A 291 8.98 4.96 -21.94
C MET A 291 9.74 5.06 -23.27
N GLU A 292 11.06 4.94 -23.27
CA GLU A 292 11.91 4.96 -24.47
C GLU A 292 12.04 3.57 -25.12
N LEU A 293 11.66 2.50 -24.41
CA LEU A 293 11.76 1.11 -24.92
C LEU A 293 11.08 0.88 -26.28
N PRO A 294 9.88 1.44 -26.56
CA PRO A 294 9.23 1.22 -27.86
C PRO A 294 10.04 1.75 -29.03
N LYS A 295 10.72 2.89 -28.87
CA LYS A 295 11.59 3.46 -29.91
C LYS A 295 12.86 2.64 -30.04
N PHE A 296 13.52 2.35 -28.93
CA PHE A 296 14.75 1.57 -28.87
C PHE A 296 14.59 0.19 -29.53
N LEU A 297 13.52 -0.54 -29.23
CA LEU A 297 13.29 -1.87 -29.81
C LEU A 297 13.02 -1.82 -31.31
N LYS A 298 12.36 -0.81 -31.82
CA LYS A 298 12.18 -0.64 -33.28
C LYS A 298 13.51 -0.41 -33.99
N GLU A 299 14.32 0.51 -33.46
CA GLU A 299 15.67 0.80 -34.02
C GLU A 299 16.57 -0.44 -33.94
N TYR A 300 16.49 -1.20 -32.83
CA TYR A 300 17.19 -2.47 -32.67
C TYR A 300 16.79 -3.48 -33.75
N MET A 301 15.50 -3.68 -34.00
CA MET A 301 15.01 -4.63 -35.00
C MET A 301 15.40 -4.20 -36.43
N GLU A 302 15.35 -2.90 -36.73
CA GLU A 302 15.82 -2.36 -38.02
C GLU A 302 17.31 -2.63 -38.23
N SER A 303 18.15 -2.44 -37.24
CA SER A 303 19.58 -2.72 -37.31
C SER A 303 19.89 -4.20 -37.59
N LYS A 304 19.12 -5.12 -37.02
CA LYS A 304 19.26 -6.57 -37.23
C LYS A 304 18.82 -6.99 -38.62
N SER A 305 17.76 -6.38 -39.15
CA SER A 305 17.29 -6.69 -40.51
C SER A 305 18.31 -6.28 -41.59
N VAL A 306 19.02 -5.17 -41.39
CA VAL A 306 20.10 -4.72 -42.30
C VAL A 306 21.30 -5.67 -42.23
N SER A 307 21.67 -6.15 -41.03
CA SER A 307 22.82 -7.07 -40.88
C SER A 307 22.56 -8.47 -41.43
N ALA A 308 21.31 -8.90 -41.56
CA ALA A 308 20.93 -10.19 -42.13
C ALA A 308 20.88 -10.19 -43.66
N THR A 309 21.01 -9.02 -44.32
CA THR A 309 20.90 -8.85 -45.79
C THR A 309 22.29 -8.66 -46.47
N VAL A 310 23.34 -8.58 -45.68
CA VAL A 310 24.75 -8.50 -46.10
C VAL A 310 25.45 -9.84 -45.85
#